data_b42ef57364566c9e6cedadc3482350e4
#
_entry.id   b42ef57364566c9e6cedadc3482350e4
#
_cell.length_a   1.000
_cell.length_b   1.000
_cell.length_c   1.000
_cell.angle_alpha   90.00
_cell.angle_beta   90.00
_cell.angle_gamma   90.00
#
_symmetry.space_group_name_H-M   'P 1'
#
loop_
_entity.id
_entity.type
_entity.pdbx_description
1 polymer ?
#
loop_
_entity_poly.entity_id
_entity_poly.type
_entity_poly.pdbx_seq_one_letter_code
_entity_poly.pdbx_strand_id
1 'polypeptide(L)'
;MLIGLSNEEVEASLKTLYSMAQKLGATITILRERIINDDSFSRRKAVEVLVRKVPDDQQTIELRIAVLGNVDVGKSTLLGVLTQGETDNGRGSARLNLFRHRHEIQSGRTSSISKEILGFDSNGSPITYNTCRTPEEIFESSSKLIIF
;
A
#
# COMPACT_ATOMS: atom_id res chain seq x y z
N MET A 1 27.59 8.64 7.41
CA MET A 1 28.33 8.32 6.17
C MET A 1 27.85 6.94 5.70
N LEU A 2 27.21 6.84 4.53
CA LEU A 2 26.75 5.54 3.98
C LEU A 2 27.93 4.88 3.27
N ILE A 3 28.37 3.75 3.82
CA ILE A 3 29.45 2.95 3.22
C ILE A 3 28.75 1.98 2.26
N GLY A 4 28.91 2.16 0.94
CA GLY A 4 28.39 1.24 -0.05
C GLY A 4 29.17 -0.06 -0.10
N LEU A 5 28.56 -1.13 -0.63
CA LEU A 5 29.14 -2.42 -0.89
C LEU A 5 29.52 -2.56 -2.36
N SER A 6 30.49 -3.43 -2.68
CA SER A 6 30.77 -3.82 -4.07
C SER A 6 29.59 -4.61 -4.66
N ASN A 7 29.52 -4.74 -5.97
CA ASN A 7 28.45 -5.51 -6.61
C ASN A 7 28.44 -6.99 -6.14
N GLU A 8 29.60 -7.61 -6.00
CA GLU A 8 29.75 -8.98 -5.55
C GLU A 8 29.26 -9.16 -4.09
N GLU A 9 29.61 -8.19 -3.21
CA GLU A 9 29.17 -8.19 -1.83
C GLU A 9 27.67 -8.00 -1.69
N VAL A 10 27.04 -7.15 -2.55
CA VAL A 10 25.59 -6.96 -2.59
C VAL A 10 24.90 -8.24 -3.00
N GLU A 11 25.36 -8.90 -4.07
CA GLU A 11 24.79 -10.16 -4.54
C GLU A 11 24.90 -11.27 -3.51
N ALA A 12 26.05 -11.42 -2.87
CA ALA A 12 26.26 -12.41 -1.80
C ALA A 12 25.34 -12.13 -0.60
N SER A 13 25.21 -10.86 -0.22
CA SER A 13 24.34 -10.43 0.88
C SER A 13 22.86 -10.68 0.57
N LEU A 14 22.42 -10.35 -0.64
CA LEU A 14 21.04 -10.60 -1.08
C LEU A 14 20.75 -12.10 -1.14
N LYS A 15 21.66 -12.93 -1.66
CA LYS A 15 21.50 -14.39 -1.69
C LYS A 15 21.33 -14.96 -0.28
N THR A 16 22.12 -14.49 0.66
CA THR A 16 22.00 -14.90 2.07
C THR A 16 20.66 -14.46 2.65
N LEU A 17 20.25 -13.22 2.39
CA LEU A 17 18.99 -12.66 2.86
C LEU A 17 17.80 -13.45 2.30
N TYR A 18 17.80 -13.80 0.99
CA TYR A 18 16.77 -14.64 0.37
C TYR A 18 16.68 -16.02 1.03
N SER A 19 17.82 -16.65 1.30
CA SER A 19 17.84 -17.95 1.99
C SER A 19 17.27 -17.87 3.42
N MET A 20 17.57 -16.79 4.14
CA MET A 20 17.03 -16.57 5.49
C MET A 20 15.53 -16.29 5.45
N ALA A 21 15.08 -15.45 4.52
CA ALA A 21 13.67 -15.10 4.37
C ALA A 21 12.83 -16.33 4.00
N GLN A 22 13.31 -17.16 3.08
CA GLN A 22 12.63 -18.41 2.71
C GLN A 22 12.43 -19.35 3.91
N LYS A 23 13.43 -19.48 4.78
CA LYS A 23 13.32 -20.30 6.01
C LYS A 23 12.32 -19.73 7.01
N LEU A 24 12.08 -18.42 6.99
CA LEU A 24 11.16 -17.73 7.89
C LEU A 24 9.75 -17.54 7.28
N GLY A 25 9.50 -18.03 6.07
CA GLY A 25 8.25 -17.79 5.36
C GLY A 25 8.03 -16.29 5.08
N ALA A 26 9.10 -15.57 4.72
CA ALA A 26 9.05 -14.14 4.42
C ALA A 26 9.35 -13.88 2.94
N THR A 27 8.76 -12.83 2.40
CA THR A 27 9.06 -12.29 1.06
C THR A 27 10.01 -11.11 1.14
N ILE A 28 10.81 -10.94 0.10
CA ILE A 28 11.77 -9.85 -0.04
C ILE A 28 11.38 -8.99 -1.23
N THR A 29 11.32 -7.67 -1.00
CA THR A 29 11.10 -6.68 -2.05
C THR A 29 12.20 -5.64 -1.98
N ILE A 30 12.90 -5.41 -3.09
CA ILE A 30 13.89 -4.33 -3.19
C ILE A 30 13.11 -3.03 -3.39
N LEU A 31 13.23 -2.09 -2.43
CA LEU A 31 12.55 -0.80 -2.47
C LEU A 31 13.35 0.24 -3.26
N ARG A 32 14.66 0.25 -3.09
CA ARG A 32 15.54 1.25 -3.68
C ARG A 32 16.95 0.71 -3.84
N GLU A 33 17.57 1.07 -4.96
CA GLU A 33 19.01 0.92 -5.19
C GLU A 33 19.65 2.29 -5.38
N ARG A 34 20.77 2.53 -4.75
CA ARG A 34 21.55 3.76 -4.90
C ARG A 34 23.01 3.42 -5.21
N ILE A 35 23.53 4.02 -6.26
CA ILE A 35 24.96 3.96 -6.58
C ILE A 35 25.64 5.08 -5.80
N ILE A 36 26.66 4.74 -5.04
CA ILE A 36 27.49 5.67 -4.29
C ILE A 36 28.80 5.81 -5.08
N ASN A 37 28.98 6.96 -5.69
CA ASN A 37 30.25 7.28 -6.34
C ASN A 37 31.18 7.78 -5.23
N ASP A 38 32.19 6.99 -4.90
CA ASP A 38 33.33 7.43 -4.10
C ASP A 38 34.44 7.88 -5.06
N ASP A 39 35.22 8.87 -4.70
CA ASP A 39 36.31 9.42 -5.52
C ASP A 39 37.41 8.41 -5.87
N SER A 40 37.34 7.22 -5.32
CA SER A 40 38.19 6.07 -5.64
C SER A 40 37.44 5.09 -6.55
N PHE A 41 37.79 4.99 -7.80
CA PHE A 41 37.55 4.02 -8.90
C PHE A 41 36.60 2.81 -8.67
N SER A 42 35.93 2.64 -7.52
CA SER A 42 35.01 1.53 -7.23
C SER A 42 33.57 2.01 -7.10
N ARG A 43 32.72 1.60 -8.03
CA ARG A 43 31.28 1.78 -7.93
C ARG A 43 30.76 0.94 -6.77
N ARG A 44 30.30 1.61 -5.72
CA ARG A 44 29.66 0.99 -4.56
C ARG A 44 28.15 1.16 -4.66
N LYS A 45 27.40 0.18 -4.18
CA LYS A 45 25.94 0.21 -4.14
C LYS A 45 25.43 0.14 -2.70
N ALA A 46 24.33 0.84 -2.44
CA ALA A 46 23.48 0.64 -1.28
C ALA A 46 22.10 0.18 -1.76
N VAL A 47 21.57 -0.86 -1.13
CA VAL A 47 20.27 -1.44 -1.48
C VAL A 47 19.38 -1.40 -0.24
N GLU A 48 18.17 -0.87 -0.40
CA GLU A 48 17.14 -0.87 0.62
C GLU A 48 16.18 -2.00 0.33
N VAL A 49 16.00 -2.90 1.31
CA VAL A 49 15.22 -4.12 1.14
C VAL A 49 14.15 -4.19 2.21
N LEU A 50 12.91 -4.45 1.78
CA LEU A 50 11.80 -4.76 2.67
C LEU A 50 11.66 -6.28 2.80
N VAL A 51 11.79 -6.78 4.04
CA VAL A 51 11.50 -8.18 4.37
C VAL A 51 10.15 -8.22 5.08
N ARG A 52 9.19 -8.95 4.50
CA ARG A 52 7.84 -9.06 5.03
C ARG A 52 7.50 -10.53 5.28
N LYS A 53 7.09 -10.86 6.51
CA LYS A 53 6.54 -12.19 6.79
C LYS A 53 5.23 -12.34 6.01
N VAL A 54 5.10 -13.43 5.26
CA VAL A 54 3.83 -13.78 4.63
C VAL A 54 2.92 -14.31 5.73
N PRO A 55 1.74 -13.73 5.97
CA PRO A 55 0.80 -14.30 6.92
C PRO A 55 0.35 -15.67 6.42
N ASP A 56 0.22 -16.62 7.32
CA ASP A 56 -0.47 -17.88 7.01
C ASP A 56 -1.91 -17.53 6.57
N ASP A 57 -2.46 -18.25 5.60
CA ASP A 57 -3.77 -17.98 4.96
C ASP A 57 -4.95 -17.86 5.94
N GLN A 58 -4.75 -18.15 7.20
CA GLN A 58 -5.75 -18.11 8.26
C GLN A 58 -5.69 -16.85 9.14
N GLN A 59 -4.72 -15.95 8.97
CA GLN A 59 -4.62 -14.73 9.79
C GLN A 59 -5.01 -13.49 9.01
N THR A 60 -6.26 -13.09 9.12
CA THR A 60 -6.71 -11.78 8.64
C THR A 60 -6.37 -10.72 9.68
N ILE A 61 -5.59 -9.72 9.28
CA ILE A 61 -5.29 -8.55 10.12
C ILE A 61 -6.26 -7.45 9.74
N GLU A 62 -7.11 -7.03 10.68
CA GLU A 62 -8.04 -5.92 10.51
C GLU A 62 -7.51 -4.66 11.20
N LEU A 63 -7.44 -3.55 10.47
CA LEU A 63 -7.08 -2.24 10.97
C LEU A 63 -8.23 -1.26 10.72
N ARG A 64 -8.70 -0.58 11.78
CA ARG A 64 -9.73 0.45 11.67
C ARG A 64 -9.10 1.83 11.76
N ILE A 65 -9.36 2.68 10.77
CA ILE A 65 -8.78 4.01 10.65
C ILE A 65 -9.89 5.07 10.57
N ALA A 66 -9.86 6.05 11.46
CA ALA A 66 -10.71 7.22 11.36
C ALA A 66 -10.00 8.36 10.63
N VAL A 67 -10.60 8.86 9.55
CA VAL A 67 -10.07 9.99 8.79
C VAL A 67 -10.71 11.28 9.28
N LEU A 68 -9.93 12.11 9.96
CA LEU A 68 -10.36 13.37 10.57
C LEU A 68 -9.77 14.58 9.84
N GLY A 69 -10.46 15.69 9.87
CA GLY A 69 -10.01 16.95 9.30
C GLY A 69 -11.16 17.90 8.98
N ASN A 70 -10.82 19.16 8.67
CA ASN A 70 -11.80 20.19 8.34
C ASN A 70 -12.60 19.87 7.07
N VAL A 71 -13.66 20.63 6.85
CA VAL A 71 -14.45 20.57 5.61
C VAL A 71 -13.55 20.95 4.42
N ASP A 72 -13.76 20.31 3.28
CA ASP A 72 -13.09 20.58 2.00
C ASP A 72 -11.56 20.32 1.96
N VAL A 73 -10.97 19.63 2.96
CA VAL A 73 -9.53 19.24 2.95
C VAL A 73 -9.22 18.00 2.10
N GLY A 74 -10.22 17.41 1.44
CA GLY A 74 -10.02 16.28 0.53
C GLY A 74 -10.12 14.89 1.17
N LYS A 75 -10.65 14.73 2.39
CA LYS A 75 -10.83 13.42 3.05
C LYS A 75 -11.54 12.39 2.17
N SER A 76 -12.70 12.75 1.64
CA SER A 76 -13.51 11.88 0.79
C SER A 76 -12.83 11.59 -0.55
N THR A 77 -12.09 12.54 -1.10
CA THR A 77 -11.30 12.31 -2.32
C THR A 77 -10.19 11.30 -2.06
N LEU A 78 -9.47 11.44 -0.93
CA LEU A 78 -8.44 10.48 -0.54
C LEU A 78 -9.01 9.07 -0.36
N LEU A 79 -10.12 8.94 0.37
CA LEU A 79 -10.79 7.66 0.56
C LEU A 79 -11.25 7.07 -0.78
N GLY A 80 -11.84 7.86 -1.65
CA GLY A 80 -12.25 7.43 -2.98
C GLY A 80 -11.08 6.89 -3.82
N VAL A 81 -9.95 7.59 -3.82
CA VAL A 81 -8.73 7.11 -4.51
C VAL A 81 -8.24 5.79 -3.93
N LEU A 82 -8.16 5.68 -2.61
CA LEU A 82 -7.63 4.48 -1.95
C LEU A 82 -8.53 3.25 -2.15
N THR A 83 -9.84 3.43 -2.02
CA THR A 83 -10.78 2.30 -2.04
C THR A 83 -11.22 1.90 -3.45
N GLN A 84 -11.25 2.85 -4.39
CA GLN A 84 -11.53 2.56 -5.79
C GLN A 84 -10.28 2.20 -6.61
N GLY A 85 -9.08 2.61 -6.16
CA GLY A 85 -7.85 2.39 -6.90
C GLY A 85 -7.70 3.29 -8.15
N GLU A 86 -8.51 4.32 -8.27
CA GLU A 86 -8.48 5.29 -9.37
C GLU A 86 -8.00 6.65 -8.90
N THR A 87 -7.16 7.30 -9.70
CA THR A 87 -6.70 8.66 -9.40
C THR A 87 -7.78 9.68 -9.65
N ASP A 88 -7.84 10.72 -8.82
CA ASP A 88 -8.76 11.83 -9.02
C ASP A 88 -8.39 12.67 -10.25
N ASN A 89 -9.38 13.23 -10.93
CA ASN A 89 -9.18 14.11 -12.09
C ASN A 89 -8.90 15.58 -11.71
N GLY A 90 -8.65 15.87 -10.43
CA GLY A 90 -8.50 17.22 -9.89
C GLY A 90 -9.83 17.97 -9.66
N ARG A 91 -10.96 17.35 -9.99
CA ARG A 91 -12.31 17.91 -9.80
C ARG A 91 -13.15 17.11 -8.81
N GLY A 92 -12.55 16.12 -8.13
CA GLY A 92 -13.22 15.32 -7.13
C GLY A 92 -14.05 14.16 -7.68
N SER A 93 -13.70 13.62 -8.84
CA SER A 93 -14.36 12.44 -9.42
C SER A 93 -14.28 11.23 -8.51
N ALA A 94 -13.15 11.01 -7.86
CA ALA A 94 -12.93 9.86 -6.98
C ALA A 94 -13.91 9.83 -5.79
N ARG A 95 -14.37 10.98 -5.30
CA ARG A 95 -15.33 11.06 -4.18
C ARG A 95 -16.77 10.77 -4.56
N LEU A 96 -17.12 10.80 -5.87
CA LEU A 96 -18.50 10.61 -6.33
C LEU A 96 -19.06 9.24 -5.94
N ASN A 97 -18.23 8.21 -5.92
CA ASN A 97 -18.61 6.86 -5.53
C ASN A 97 -18.89 6.71 -4.03
N LEU A 98 -18.43 7.67 -3.21
CA LEU A 98 -18.69 7.67 -1.75
C LEU A 98 -19.99 8.37 -1.39
N PHE A 99 -20.58 9.14 -2.30
CA PHE A 99 -21.82 9.87 -2.05
C PHE A 99 -23.03 8.94 -2.05
N ARG A 100 -23.81 9.01 -0.99
CA ARG A 100 -25.04 8.20 -0.83
C ARG A 100 -26.30 8.99 -1.15
N HIS A 101 -26.24 10.32 -1.09
CA HIS A 101 -27.39 11.20 -1.25
C HIS A 101 -27.20 12.23 -2.36
N ARG A 102 -28.29 12.58 -3.05
CA ARG A 102 -28.25 13.58 -4.16
C ARG A 102 -27.72 14.94 -3.72
N HIS A 103 -28.03 15.38 -2.49
CA HIS A 103 -27.54 16.66 -1.98
C HIS A 103 -26.01 16.66 -1.77
N GLU A 104 -25.39 15.51 -1.51
CA GLU A 104 -23.94 15.38 -1.42
C GLU A 104 -23.29 15.59 -2.79
N ILE A 105 -23.88 15.03 -3.85
CA ILE A 105 -23.42 15.23 -5.23
C ILE A 105 -23.52 16.71 -5.62
N GLN A 106 -24.63 17.37 -5.26
CA GLN A 106 -24.87 18.79 -5.59
C GLN A 106 -23.95 19.73 -4.82
N SER A 107 -23.74 19.47 -3.52
CA SER A 107 -22.89 20.30 -2.66
C SER A 107 -21.41 19.97 -2.74
N GLY A 108 -21.07 18.77 -3.22
CA GLY A 108 -19.72 18.24 -3.20
C GLY A 108 -19.21 17.89 -1.80
N ARG A 109 -20.10 17.81 -0.81
CA ARG A 109 -19.77 17.55 0.61
C ARG A 109 -20.45 16.29 1.10
N THR A 110 -19.69 15.45 1.79
CA THR A 110 -20.23 14.26 2.46
C THR A 110 -20.94 14.64 3.75
N SER A 111 -22.17 14.19 3.91
CA SER A 111 -23.01 14.34 5.13
C SER A 111 -23.27 13.01 5.81
N SER A 112 -23.08 11.90 5.11
CA SER A 112 -23.26 10.55 5.62
C SER A 112 -21.96 9.97 6.18
N ILE A 113 -22.10 9.12 7.20
CA ILE A 113 -20.99 8.27 7.66
C ILE A 113 -20.96 7.06 6.73
N SER A 114 -19.87 6.89 5.99
CA SER A 114 -19.60 5.69 5.19
C SER A 114 -18.50 4.87 5.85
N LYS A 115 -18.63 3.56 5.74
CA LYS A 115 -17.55 2.63 6.04
C LYS A 115 -17.02 2.15 4.69
N GLU A 116 -15.76 2.42 4.45
CA GLU A 116 -15.08 2.03 3.22
C GLU A 116 -14.00 1.01 3.54
N ILE A 117 -13.77 0.08 2.63
CA ILE A 117 -12.89 -1.07 2.86
C ILE A 117 -11.82 -1.09 1.80
N LEU A 118 -10.59 -1.34 2.24
CA LEU A 118 -9.43 -1.57 1.40
C LEU A 118 -8.76 -2.86 1.85
N GLY A 119 -8.66 -3.83 0.96
CA GLY A 119 -7.98 -5.10 1.21
C GLY A 119 -6.56 -5.11 0.69
N PHE A 120 -5.77 -6.03 1.20
CA PHE A 120 -4.48 -6.39 0.64
C PHE A 120 -4.32 -7.90 0.67
N ASP A 121 -3.81 -8.47 -0.40
CA ASP A 121 -3.48 -9.89 -0.47
C ASP A 121 -2.25 -10.24 0.40
N SER A 122 -1.86 -11.50 0.40
CA SER A 122 -0.66 -11.97 1.11
C SER A 122 0.63 -11.33 0.59
N ASN A 123 0.66 -10.93 -0.68
CA ASN A 123 1.81 -10.29 -1.31
C ASN A 123 1.87 -8.78 -1.04
N GLY A 124 0.77 -8.20 -0.53
CA GLY A 124 0.63 -6.78 -0.28
C GLY A 124 0.11 -5.98 -1.46
N SER A 125 -0.49 -6.64 -2.46
CA SER A 125 -1.18 -5.98 -3.56
C SER A 125 -2.54 -5.47 -3.07
N PRO A 126 -2.97 -4.24 -3.44
CA PRO A 126 -4.23 -3.71 -3.00
C PRO A 126 -5.41 -4.42 -3.70
N ILE A 127 -6.44 -4.73 -2.93
CA ILE A 127 -7.73 -5.25 -3.39
C ILE A 127 -8.75 -4.13 -3.16
N THR A 128 -9.26 -3.57 -4.23
CA THR A 128 -10.16 -2.41 -4.24
C THR A 128 -11.50 -2.77 -4.85
N TYR A 129 -12.48 -1.86 -4.79
CA TYR A 129 -13.78 -2.05 -5.42
C TYR A 129 -13.71 -2.17 -6.95
N ASN A 130 -12.61 -1.77 -7.59
CA ASN A 130 -12.37 -2.06 -9.02
C ASN A 130 -12.03 -3.54 -9.26
N THR A 131 -11.41 -4.20 -8.28
CA THR A 131 -11.00 -5.61 -8.39
C THR A 131 -12.13 -6.53 -7.94
N CYS A 132 -12.80 -6.19 -6.84
CA CYS A 132 -13.89 -6.94 -6.25
C CYS A 132 -15.10 -6.02 -6.10
N ARG A 133 -16.28 -6.47 -6.55
CA ARG A 133 -17.49 -5.61 -6.59
C ARG A 133 -18.20 -5.51 -5.25
N THR A 134 -18.04 -6.50 -4.40
CA THR A 134 -18.73 -6.56 -3.10
C THR A 134 -17.74 -6.50 -1.93
N PRO A 135 -18.15 -5.92 -0.79
CA PRO A 135 -17.33 -5.93 0.42
C PRO A 135 -16.95 -7.35 0.87
N GLU A 136 -17.86 -8.30 0.71
CA GLU A 136 -17.67 -9.71 1.08
C GLU A 136 -16.52 -10.34 0.29
N GLU A 137 -16.47 -10.09 -1.03
CA GLU A 137 -15.38 -10.57 -1.89
C GLU A 137 -14.02 -9.98 -1.48
N ILE A 138 -14.00 -8.70 -1.06
CA ILE A 138 -12.78 -8.07 -0.55
C ILE A 138 -12.34 -8.74 0.75
N PHE A 139 -13.29 -9.06 1.66
CA PHE A 139 -13.00 -9.75 2.90
C PHE A 139 -12.39 -11.13 2.68
N GLU A 140 -12.99 -11.93 1.80
CA GLU A 140 -12.53 -13.31 1.51
C GLU A 140 -11.17 -13.34 0.82
N SER A 141 -10.90 -12.36 -0.05
CA SER A 141 -9.67 -12.30 -0.83
C SER A 141 -8.50 -11.65 -0.09
N SER A 142 -8.76 -11.00 1.05
CA SER A 142 -7.77 -10.18 1.76
C SER A 142 -7.15 -10.92 2.93
N SER A 143 -5.81 -10.87 3.03
CA SER A 143 -5.07 -11.25 4.24
C SER A 143 -4.92 -10.09 5.23
N LYS A 144 -5.02 -8.85 4.74
CA LYS A 144 -5.01 -7.62 5.55
C LYS A 144 -6.13 -6.71 5.09
N LEU A 145 -6.85 -6.16 6.06
CA LEU A 145 -8.02 -5.34 5.80
C LEU A 145 -7.90 -4.00 6.52
N ILE A 146 -8.17 -2.92 5.80
CA ILE A 146 -8.30 -1.58 6.36
C ILE A 146 -9.74 -1.15 6.22
N ILE A 147 -10.37 -0.78 7.33
CA ILE A 147 -11.72 -0.23 7.38
C ILE A 147 -11.61 1.24 7.78
N PHE A 148 -12.11 2.11 6.93
CA PHE A 148 -12.15 3.56 7.14
C PHE A 148 -13.50 4.00 7.70
#